data_2471626330e671b8ab39a4138ec06e8d
#
_entry.id   2471626330e671b8ab39a4138ec06e8d
#
_cell.length_a   1.000
_cell.length_b   1.000
_cell.length_c   1.000
_cell.angle_alpha   90.00
_cell.angle_beta   90.00
_cell.angle_gamma   90.00
#
_symmetry.space_group_name_H-M   'P 1'
#
loop_
_entity.id
_entity.type
_entity.pdbx_description
1 polymer ?
#
loop_
_entity_poly.entity_id
_entity_poly.type
_entity_poly.pdbx_seq_one_letter_code
_entity_poly.pdbx_strand_id
1 'polypeptide(L)'
;MVLIIDNYDSFTYNLVQYIGSLNYNMKIIKNDQVSIEEIDMLKPTKIVISPGPGNPENAGISIDVIKKYYKSIPILGICLGHQAIAVALGGRVNHSNEISHGKVVKIHSNKSQIFKEIPSRFKATRYHSLIIDRDSLPIDIKIIAQTENEIIMGIEHRLYPLFGLQFHPESIETEFGMKMIENFLKINFEIDYAN
;
A
#
# COMPACT_ATOMS: atom_id res chain seq x y z
N MET A 1 8.36 -13.97 7.20
CA MET A 1 9.02 -13.39 6.01
C MET A 1 8.09 -12.40 5.35
N VAL A 2 8.59 -11.23 4.92
CA VAL A 2 7.85 -10.23 4.14
C VAL A 2 8.00 -10.57 2.65
N LEU A 3 6.89 -10.71 1.92
CA LEU A 3 6.89 -10.81 0.46
C LEU A 3 6.71 -9.42 -0.15
N ILE A 4 7.58 -9.03 -1.06
CA ILE A 4 7.46 -7.79 -1.83
C ILE A 4 7.12 -8.16 -3.27
N ILE A 5 5.94 -7.76 -3.74
CA ILE A 5 5.56 -7.84 -5.15
C ILE A 5 6.07 -6.56 -5.83
N ASP A 6 7.03 -6.73 -6.72
CA ASP A 6 7.67 -5.63 -7.43
C ASP A 6 6.98 -5.37 -8.78
N ASN A 7 6.34 -4.23 -8.88
CA ASN A 7 5.66 -3.75 -10.10
C ASN A 7 6.61 -3.00 -11.05
N TYR A 8 7.88 -3.41 -11.10
CA TYR A 8 8.91 -2.80 -11.98
C TYR A 8 9.17 -1.33 -11.69
N ASP A 9 9.21 -0.98 -10.41
CA ASP A 9 9.45 0.40 -9.97
C ASP A 9 10.86 0.58 -9.40
N SER A 10 11.51 1.70 -9.75
CA SER A 10 12.85 2.03 -9.24
C SER A 10 12.88 2.29 -7.74
N PHE A 11 11.76 2.70 -7.13
CA PHE A 11 11.65 2.93 -5.68
C PHE A 11 11.44 1.64 -4.88
N THR A 12 11.18 0.50 -5.52
CA THR A 12 11.05 -0.79 -4.82
C THR A 12 12.28 -1.08 -3.96
N TYR A 13 13.48 -0.75 -4.44
CA TYR A 13 14.71 -0.99 -3.67
C TYR A 13 14.86 -0.10 -2.44
N ASN A 14 14.25 1.09 -2.42
CA ASN A 14 14.18 1.91 -1.20
C ASN A 14 13.30 1.24 -0.14
N LEU A 15 12.18 0.63 -0.54
CA LEU A 15 11.37 -0.20 0.36
C LEU A 15 12.15 -1.38 0.90
N VAL A 16 12.91 -2.07 0.04
CA VAL A 16 13.80 -3.18 0.43
C VAL A 16 14.81 -2.71 1.47
N GLN A 17 15.44 -1.56 1.28
CA GLN A 17 16.39 -0.99 2.24
C GLN A 17 15.73 -0.65 3.57
N TYR A 18 14.53 -0.05 3.57
CA TYR A 18 13.80 0.28 4.79
C TYR A 18 13.43 -0.99 5.58
N ILE A 19 12.85 -1.98 4.91
CA ILE A 19 12.46 -3.26 5.53
C ILE A 19 13.70 -4.01 6.04
N GLY A 20 14.79 -4.01 5.26
CA GLY A 20 16.06 -4.64 5.64
C GLY A 20 16.72 -3.98 6.84
N SER A 21 16.69 -2.65 6.94
CA SER A 21 17.22 -1.91 8.10
C SER A 21 16.47 -2.20 9.39
N LEU A 22 15.23 -2.64 9.30
CA LEU A 22 14.39 -3.09 10.42
C LEU A 22 14.59 -4.59 10.75
N ASN A 23 15.57 -5.25 10.12
CA ASN A 23 15.94 -6.66 10.33
C ASN A 23 14.83 -7.69 9.99
N TYR A 24 13.95 -7.38 9.02
CA TYR A 24 12.98 -8.34 8.54
C TYR A 24 13.52 -9.15 7.35
N ASN A 25 13.38 -10.47 7.42
CA ASN A 25 13.59 -11.34 6.27
C ASN A 25 12.56 -11.05 5.19
N MET A 26 13.01 -10.89 3.95
CA MET A 26 12.14 -10.57 2.82
C MET A 26 12.47 -11.38 1.57
N LYS A 27 11.49 -11.51 0.68
CA LYS A 27 11.65 -12.01 -0.68
C LYS A 27 11.00 -11.02 -1.64
N ILE A 28 11.72 -10.67 -2.70
CA ILE A 28 11.24 -9.76 -3.75
C ILE A 28 10.97 -10.62 -4.97
N ILE A 29 9.78 -10.45 -5.57
CA ILE A 29 9.39 -11.16 -6.79
C ILE A 29 8.66 -10.16 -7.70
N LYS A 30 8.97 -10.21 -8.99
CA LYS A 30 8.28 -9.42 -10.01
C LYS A 30 6.81 -9.86 -10.13
N ASN A 31 5.92 -8.92 -10.42
CA ASN A 31 4.47 -9.12 -10.47
C ASN A 31 4.00 -10.10 -11.56
N ASP A 32 4.86 -10.44 -12.50
CA ASP A 32 4.61 -11.38 -13.62
C ASP A 32 5.46 -12.67 -13.53
N GLN A 33 6.23 -12.86 -12.45
CA GLN A 33 7.16 -13.98 -12.27
C GLN A 33 6.80 -14.90 -11.11
N VAL A 34 5.55 -14.88 -10.68
CA VAL A 34 5.08 -15.72 -9.57
C VAL A 34 3.61 -16.06 -9.76
N SER A 35 3.23 -17.26 -9.37
CA SER A 35 1.83 -17.70 -9.28
C SER A 35 1.30 -17.63 -7.85
N ILE A 36 -0.03 -17.71 -7.70
CA ILE A 36 -0.67 -17.77 -6.36
C ILE A 36 -0.22 -19.01 -5.60
N GLU A 37 -0.06 -20.16 -6.28
CA GLU A 37 0.38 -21.40 -5.68
C GLU A 37 1.82 -21.31 -5.15
N GLU A 38 2.69 -20.62 -5.86
CA GLU A 38 4.06 -20.36 -5.41
C GLU A 38 4.09 -19.44 -4.19
N ILE A 39 3.20 -18.44 -4.12
CA ILE A 39 3.04 -17.60 -2.93
C ILE A 39 2.52 -18.42 -1.74
N ASP A 40 1.56 -19.32 -1.95
CA ASP A 40 1.08 -20.25 -0.89
C ASP A 40 2.22 -21.09 -0.32
N MET A 41 3.15 -21.57 -1.17
CA MET A 41 4.32 -22.33 -0.72
C MET A 41 5.33 -21.46 0.07
N LEU A 42 5.44 -20.18 -0.25
CA LEU A 42 6.32 -19.25 0.46
C LEU A 42 5.84 -18.90 1.87
N LYS A 43 4.55 -19.02 2.13
CA LYS A 43 3.90 -18.72 3.42
C LYS A 43 4.33 -17.37 3.99
N PRO A 44 4.15 -16.25 3.25
CA PRO A 44 4.54 -14.96 3.74
C PRO A 44 3.69 -14.57 4.97
N THR A 45 4.30 -13.89 5.92
CA THR A 45 3.59 -13.34 7.09
C THR A 45 3.10 -11.93 6.87
N LYS A 46 3.60 -11.25 5.84
CA LYS A 46 3.20 -9.92 5.37
C LYS A 46 3.45 -9.79 3.88
N ILE A 47 2.66 -8.99 3.20
CA ILE A 47 2.83 -8.69 1.78
C ILE A 47 2.92 -7.17 1.59
N VAL A 48 3.89 -6.73 0.80
CA VAL A 48 4.02 -5.35 0.34
C VAL A 48 3.89 -5.33 -1.17
N ILE A 49 2.99 -4.52 -1.70
CA ILE A 49 2.81 -4.32 -3.15
C ILE A 49 3.42 -2.97 -3.49
N SER A 50 4.46 -2.99 -4.29
CA SER A 50 5.28 -1.81 -4.61
C SER A 50 4.53 -0.80 -5.47
N PRO A 51 5.06 0.43 -5.57
CA PRO A 51 4.74 1.32 -6.67
C PRO A 51 4.99 0.65 -8.01
N GLY A 52 4.50 1.27 -9.07
CA GLY A 52 4.73 0.81 -10.44
C GLY A 52 4.13 1.74 -11.48
N PRO A 53 4.48 1.58 -12.74
CA PRO A 53 3.92 2.37 -13.84
C PRO A 53 2.52 1.88 -14.25
N GLY A 54 1.78 2.76 -14.91
CA GLY A 54 0.54 2.43 -15.61
C GLY A 54 -0.69 2.33 -14.70
N ASN A 55 -1.60 1.44 -15.08
CA ASN A 55 -2.90 1.23 -14.43
C ASN A 55 -2.82 -0.01 -13.52
N PRO A 56 -3.43 0.01 -12.33
CA PRO A 56 -3.46 -1.14 -11.42
C PRO A 56 -4.04 -2.42 -12.04
N GLU A 57 -4.93 -2.33 -13.00
CA GLU A 57 -5.47 -3.48 -13.74
C GLU A 57 -4.40 -4.24 -14.54
N ASN A 58 -3.30 -3.56 -14.89
CA ASN A 58 -2.16 -4.14 -15.60
C ASN A 58 -0.97 -4.47 -14.67
N ALA A 59 -1.18 -4.47 -13.36
CA ALA A 59 -0.14 -4.73 -12.35
C ALA A 59 0.10 -6.24 -12.11
N GLY A 60 0.04 -7.06 -13.15
CA GLY A 60 0.28 -8.50 -13.07
C GLY A 60 -0.58 -9.16 -12.00
N ILE A 61 0.03 -9.97 -11.14
CA ILE A 61 -0.65 -10.74 -10.09
C ILE A 61 -1.16 -9.88 -8.91
N SER A 62 -0.84 -8.57 -8.86
CA SER A 62 -1.09 -7.74 -7.67
C SER A 62 -2.54 -7.74 -7.19
N ILE A 63 -3.51 -7.66 -8.12
CA ILE A 63 -4.95 -7.69 -7.77
C ILE A 63 -5.35 -9.06 -7.23
N ASP A 64 -4.87 -10.16 -7.82
CA ASP A 64 -5.20 -11.51 -7.39
C ASP A 64 -4.60 -11.82 -6.01
N VAL A 65 -3.38 -11.35 -5.76
CA VAL A 65 -2.74 -11.41 -4.43
C VAL A 65 -3.58 -10.70 -3.38
N ILE A 66 -4.07 -9.49 -3.66
CA ILE A 66 -4.92 -8.76 -2.74
C ILE A 66 -6.20 -9.57 -2.46
N LYS A 67 -6.93 -9.97 -3.51
CA LYS A 67 -8.19 -10.73 -3.39
C LYS A 67 -8.02 -12.02 -2.59
N LYS A 68 -6.92 -12.74 -2.79
CA LYS A 68 -6.63 -14.01 -2.14
C LYS A 68 -6.30 -13.84 -0.67
N TYR A 69 -5.45 -12.86 -0.31
CA TYR A 69 -4.78 -12.85 0.99
C TYR A 69 -5.23 -11.75 1.95
N TYR A 70 -6.02 -10.74 1.52
CA TYR A 70 -6.33 -9.58 2.38
C TYR A 70 -7.05 -9.93 3.69
N LYS A 71 -7.75 -11.08 3.74
CA LYS A 71 -8.43 -11.57 4.95
C LYS A 71 -7.53 -12.35 5.90
N SER A 72 -6.35 -12.75 5.45
CA SER A 72 -5.50 -13.71 6.17
C SER A 72 -4.08 -13.20 6.42
N ILE A 73 -3.58 -12.28 5.61
CA ILE A 73 -2.21 -11.78 5.70
C ILE A 73 -2.25 -10.25 5.65
N PRO A 74 -1.53 -9.53 6.54
CA PRO A 74 -1.38 -8.09 6.44
C PRO A 74 -0.78 -7.66 5.11
N ILE A 75 -1.45 -6.72 4.42
CA ILE A 75 -1.02 -6.21 3.11
C ILE A 75 -0.87 -4.69 3.17
N LEU A 76 0.24 -4.19 2.63
CA LEU A 76 0.48 -2.77 2.36
C LEU A 76 0.66 -2.55 0.87
N GLY A 77 -0.20 -1.76 0.24
CA GLY A 77 -0.05 -1.30 -1.14
C GLY A 77 0.45 0.13 -1.18
N ILE A 78 1.46 0.41 -2.02
CA ILE A 78 2.06 1.74 -2.17
C ILE A 78 1.86 2.21 -3.61
N CYS A 79 1.35 3.43 -3.78
CA CYS A 79 1.06 4.09 -5.05
C CYS A 79 0.20 3.21 -5.98
N LEU A 80 0.78 2.51 -6.95
CA LEU A 80 0.06 1.53 -7.78
C LEU A 80 -0.58 0.43 -6.93
N GLY A 81 0.11 -0.06 -5.89
CA GLY A 81 -0.42 -1.06 -4.94
C GLY A 81 -1.64 -0.54 -4.15
N HIS A 82 -1.66 0.73 -3.77
CA HIS A 82 -2.82 1.38 -3.14
C HIS A 82 -4.03 1.40 -4.09
N GLN A 83 -3.80 1.75 -5.36
CA GLN A 83 -4.84 1.74 -6.38
C GLN A 83 -5.34 0.31 -6.68
N ALA A 84 -4.42 -0.67 -6.71
CA ALA A 84 -4.76 -2.07 -6.88
C ALA A 84 -5.66 -2.60 -5.74
N ILE A 85 -5.47 -2.11 -4.50
CA ILE A 85 -6.37 -2.43 -3.38
C ILE A 85 -7.79 -1.95 -3.65
N ALA A 86 -7.96 -0.70 -4.08
CA ALA A 86 -9.29 -0.18 -4.38
C ALA A 86 -9.96 -0.98 -5.50
N VAL A 87 -9.25 -1.26 -6.60
CA VAL A 87 -9.77 -2.02 -7.74
C VAL A 87 -10.09 -3.47 -7.34
N ALA A 88 -9.21 -4.13 -6.57
CA ALA A 88 -9.41 -5.51 -6.11
C ALA A 88 -10.73 -5.68 -5.32
N LEU A 89 -11.16 -4.64 -4.63
CA LEU A 89 -12.38 -4.64 -3.80
C LEU A 89 -13.59 -3.98 -4.50
N GLY A 90 -13.47 -3.63 -5.78
CA GLY A 90 -14.59 -3.11 -6.59
C GLY A 90 -14.65 -1.59 -6.76
N GLY A 91 -13.66 -0.87 -6.25
CA GLY A 91 -13.49 0.56 -6.52
C GLY A 91 -12.91 0.83 -7.91
N ARG A 92 -12.83 2.11 -8.27
CA ARG A 92 -12.28 2.57 -9.55
C ARG A 92 -11.17 3.60 -9.32
N VAL A 93 -10.32 3.74 -10.33
CA VAL A 93 -9.30 4.80 -10.41
C VAL A 93 -9.61 5.71 -11.61
N ASN A 94 -9.37 7.00 -11.43
CA ASN A 94 -9.55 8.03 -12.45
C ASN A 94 -8.27 8.84 -12.62
N HIS A 95 -8.14 9.52 -13.75
CA HIS A 95 -7.07 10.50 -13.92
C HIS A 95 -7.27 11.66 -12.95
N SER A 96 -6.19 12.05 -12.28
CA SER A 96 -6.17 13.26 -11.48
C SER A 96 -6.16 14.48 -12.40
N ASN A 97 -6.92 15.52 -12.03
CA ASN A 97 -6.82 16.82 -12.69
C ASN A 97 -5.46 17.52 -12.42
N GLU A 98 -4.71 17.01 -11.44
CA GLU A 98 -3.37 17.50 -11.09
C GLU A 98 -2.33 16.43 -11.42
N ILE A 99 -1.45 16.71 -12.38
CA ILE A 99 -0.27 15.86 -12.62
C ILE A 99 0.71 16.10 -11.47
N SER A 100 1.04 15.03 -10.74
CA SER A 100 2.00 15.07 -9.63
C SER A 100 3.21 14.21 -9.97
N HIS A 101 4.35 14.84 -10.22
CA HIS A 101 5.62 14.18 -10.46
C HIS A 101 6.68 14.75 -9.51
N GLY A 102 7.03 14.00 -8.45
CA GLY A 102 7.98 14.45 -7.44
C GLY A 102 7.49 15.64 -6.60
N LYS A 103 6.17 15.81 -6.43
CA LYS A 103 5.60 16.92 -5.70
C LYS A 103 5.40 16.59 -4.24
N VAL A 104 6.00 17.36 -3.36
CA VAL A 104 5.76 17.26 -1.91
C VAL A 104 4.47 18.00 -1.55
N VAL A 105 3.55 17.32 -0.90
CA VAL A 105 2.25 17.85 -0.48
C VAL A 105 2.00 17.64 0.99
N LYS A 106 1.13 18.47 1.58
CA LYS A 106 0.65 18.27 2.95
C LYS A 106 -0.44 17.22 2.97
N ILE A 107 -0.29 16.25 3.87
CA ILE A 107 -1.22 15.16 4.11
C ILE A 107 -1.92 15.41 5.46
N HIS A 108 -3.22 15.19 5.48
CA HIS A 108 -4.03 15.11 6.69
C HIS A 108 -4.39 13.65 6.93
N SER A 109 -3.95 13.07 8.04
CA SER A 109 -4.24 11.70 8.41
C SER A 109 -5.21 11.60 9.58
N ASN A 110 -6.02 10.54 9.57
CA ASN A 110 -6.90 10.11 10.64
C ASN A 110 -6.22 9.01 11.49
N LYS A 111 -6.85 8.62 12.58
CA LYS A 111 -6.37 7.51 13.41
C LYS A 111 -6.34 6.22 12.60
N SER A 112 -5.15 5.60 12.55
CA SER A 112 -4.88 4.30 11.94
C SER A 112 -3.65 3.69 12.60
N GLN A 113 -3.53 2.35 12.58
CA GLN A 113 -2.35 1.67 13.10
C GLN A 113 -1.08 2.06 12.33
N ILE A 114 -1.20 2.28 11.01
CA ILE A 114 -0.05 2.68 10.18
C ILE A 114 0.47 4.08 10.52
N PHE A 115 -0.38 4.95 11.08
CA PHE A 115 -0.02 6.31 11.51
C PHE A 115 0.19 6.44 13.02
N LYS A 116 0.38 5.33 13.73
CA LYS A 116 0.68 5.36 15.17
C LYS A 116 1.95 6.16 15.44
N GLU A 117 1.89 7.09 16.40
CA GLU A 117 3.00 8.00 16.76
C GLU A 117 3.47 8.92 15.62
N ILE A 118 2.60 9.21 14.67
CA ILE A 118 2.83 10.15 13.58
C ILE A 118 1.86 11.33 13.75
N PRO A 119 2.31 12.58 13.60
CA PRO A 119 1.43 13.74 13.62
C PRO A 119 0.32 13.61 12.57
N SER A 120 -0.88 14.13 12.86
CA SER A 120 -2.00 14.11 11.92
C SER A 120 -1.79 14.97 10.66
N ARG A 121 -0.73 15.76 10.62
CA ARG A 121 -0.30 16.55 9.46
C ARG A 121 1.18 16.33 9.23
N PHE A 122 1.52 15.92 8.01
CA PHE A 122 2.91 15.68 7.58
C PHE A 122 3.04 15.94 6.08
N LYS A 123 4.28 16.00 5.59
CA LYS A 123 4.57 16.13 4.16
C LYS A 123 4.90 14.77 3.56
N ALA A 124 4.44 14.54 2.33
CA ALA A 124 4.76 13.33 1.59
C ALA A 124 4.91 13.59 0.09
N THR A 125 5.72 12.76 -0.55
CA THR A 125 6.02 12.86 -1.98
C THR A 125 5.01 12.08 -2.81
N ARG A 126 4.57 12.68 -3.91
CA ARG A 126 3.64 12.12 -4.89
C ARG A 126 4.26 11.99 -6.27
N TYR A 127 4.02 10.83 -6.94
CA TYR A 127 4.49 10.54 -8.31
C TYR A 127 3.37 9.94 -9.18
N HIS A 128 2.11 10.32 -8.98
CA HIS A 128 0.98 9.65 -9.63
C HIS A 128 0.10 10.60 -10.44
N SER A 129 -0.43 10.09 -11.54
CA SER A 129 -1.46 10.72 -12.37
C SER A 129 -2.85 10.11 -12.18
N LEU A 130 -2.93 8.93 -11.57
CA LEU A 130 -4.18 8.24 -11.24
C LEU A 130 -4.48 8.40 -9.75
N ILE A 131 -5.76 8.48 -9.41
CA ILE A 131 -6.30 8.57 -8.05
C ILE A 131 -7.49 7.65 -7.90
N ILE A 132 -7.76 7.20 -6.69
CA ILE A 132 -8.99 6.46 -6.39
C ILE A 132 -10.18 7.39 -6.54
N ASP A 133 -11.21 6.92 -7.27
CA ASP A 133 -12.51 7.56 -7.35
C ASP A 133 -13.25 7.39 -6.02
N ARG A 134 -13.43 8.52 -5.31
CA ARG A 134 -14.04 8.55 -3.97
C ARG A 134 -15.45 7.95 -3.96
N ASP A 135 -16.24 8.22 -5.00
CA ASP A 135 -17.64 7.77 -5.08
C ASP A 135 -17.77 6.26 -5.36
N SER A 136 -16.68 5.64 -5.81
CA SER A 136 -16.62 4.19 -6.06
C SER A 136 -16.05 3.39 -4.89
N LEU A 137 -15.59 4.05 -3.82
CA LEU A 137 -14.89 3.37 -2.74
C LEU A 137 -15.84 2.42 -1.99
N PRO A 138 -15.47 1.12 -1.87
CA PRO A 138 -16.31 0.15 -1.15
C PRO A 138 -16.54 0.55 0.31
N ILE A 139 -17.73 0.22 0.83
CA ILE A 139 -18.12 0.59 2.20
C ILE A 139 -17.20 0.02 3.28
N ASP A 140 -16.54 -1.11 3.00
CA ASP A 140 -15.59 -1.76 3.91
C ASP A 140 -14.23 -1.07 3.95
N ILE A 141 -14.00 -0.11 3.07
CA ILE A 141 -12.79 0.69 3.02
C ILE A 141 -13.04 2.06 3.65
N LYS A 142 -12.17 2.46 4.53
CA LYS A 142 -12.16 3.82 5.09
C LYS A 142 -10.98 4.63 4.61
N ILE A 143 -11.17 5.92 4.42
CA ILE A 143 -10.12 6.88 4.09
C ILE A 143 -9.40 7.24 5.39
N ILE A 144 -8.08 7.02 5.41
CA ILE A 144 -7.22 7.30 6.57
C ILE A 144 -6.28 8.47 6.34
N ALA A 145 -6.12 8.92 5.10
CA ALA A 145 -5.33 10.11 4.78
C ALA A 145 -5.83 10.77 3.49
N GLN A 146 -5.74 12.10 3.42
CA GLN A 146 -6.10 12.88 2.23
C GLN A 146 -5.32 14.19 2.16
N THR A 147 -5.29 14.82 0.98
CA THR A 147 -4.80 16.21 0.80
C THR A 147 -5.86 17.23 1.23
N GLU A 148 -5.48 18.53 1.26
CA GLU A 148 -6.44 19.62 1.49
C GLU A 148 -7.55 19.66 0.41
N ASN A 149 -7.25 19.25 -0.82
CA ASN A 149 -8.20 19.13 -1.94
C ASN A 149 -8.93 17.77 -1.96
N GLU A 150 -8.98 17.07 -0.84
CA GLU A 150 -9.70 15.82 -0.64
C GLU A 150 -9.27 14.65 -1.54
N ILE A 151 -8.08 14.72 -2.18
CA ILE A 151 -7.52 13.56 -2.89
C ILE A 151 -7.17 12.49 -1.86
N ILE A 152 -7.64 11.27 -2.07
CA ILE A 152 -7.38 10.12 -1.18
C ILE A 152 -5.89 9.78 -1.23
N MET A 153 -5.25 9.82 -0.06
CA MET A 153 -3.83 9.55 0.12
C MET A 153 -3.57 8.31 0.96
N GLY A 154 -4.58 7.81 1.66
CA GLY A 154 -4.48 6.58 2.44
C GLY A 154 -5.84 5.94 2.64
N ILE A 155 -5.86 4.62 2.54
CA ILE A 155 -7.04 3.78 2.80
C ILE A 155 -6.66 2.62 3.71
N GLU A 156 -7.66 2.12 4.45
CA GLU A 156 -7.56 0.84 5.16
C GLU A 156 -8.89 0.10 5.16
N HIS A 157 -8.84 -1.21 5.21
CA HIS A 157 -10.03 -2.03 5.39
C HIS A 157 -10.50 -1.96 6.86
N ARG A 158 -11.82 -1.93 7.08
CA ARG A 158 -12.39 -1.76 8.43
C ARG A 158 -12.13 -2.94 9.37
N LEU A 159 -11.99 -4.15 8.83
CA LEU A 159 -11.87 -5.39 9.61
C LEU A 159 -10.51 -6.08 9.44
N TYR A 160 -9.92 -5.98 8.27
CA TYR A 160 -8.69 -6.72 7.93
C TYR A 160 -7.48 -5.80 7.84
N PRO A 161 -6.27 -6.30 8.10
CA PRO A 161 -5.05 -5.50 8.07
C PRO A 161 -4.58 -5.25 6.62
N LEU A 162 -5.40 -4.53 5.86
CA LEU A 162 -5.16 -4.13 4.49
C LEU A 162 -5.05 -2.61 4.44
N PHE A 163 -3.90 -2.10 4.03
CA PHE A 163 -3.56 -0.68 4.00
C PHE A 163 -3.06 -0.27 2.63
N GLY A 164 -3.44 0.92 2.20
CA GLY A 164 -2.94 1.53 0.98
C GLY A 164 -2.48 2.96 1.22
N LEU A 165 -1.30 3.31 0.72
CA LEU A 165 -0.74 4.66 0.72
C LEU A 165 -0.52 5.11 -0.72
N GLN A 166 -1.15 6.21 -1.14
CA GLN A 166 -0.98 6.78 -2.48
C GLN A 166 0.37 7.49 -2.65
N PHE A 167 0.90 8.05 -1.56
CA PHE A 167 2.23 8.65 -1.53
C PHE A 167 3.32 7.60 -1.31
N HIS A 168 4.57 8.01 -1.47
CA HIS A 168 5.75 7.16 -1.36
C HIS A 168 6.41 7.29 0.03
N PRO A 169 6.14 6.37 0.99
CA PRO A 169 6.78 6.42 2.30
C PRO A 169 8.29 6.15 2.25
N GLU A 170 8.77 5.49 1.18
CA GLU A 170 10.17 5.20 0.94
C GLU A 170 10.98 6.36 0.34
N SER A 171 10.29 7.45 -0.02
CA SER A 171 10.96 8.68 -0.48
C SER A 171 11.58 9.43 0.69
N ILE A 172 12.80 9.93 0.51
CA ILE A 172 13.54 10.71 1.53
C ILE A 172 12.80 12.01 1.93
N GLU A 173 11.99 12.55 1.05
CA GLU A 173 11.21 13.77 1.30
C GLU A 173 9.85 13.49 1.96
N THR A 174 9.51 12.23 2.20
CA THR A 174 8.31 11.85 2.98
C THR A 174 8.65 11.81 4.46
N GLU A 175 8.04 12.72 5.21
CA GLU A 175 8.18 12.76 6.67
C GLU A 175 7.61 11.47 7.28
N PHE A 176 8.31 10.89 8.25
CA PHE A 176 7.90 9.68 8.99
C PHE A 176 7.71 8.41 8.13
N GLY A 177 8.21 8.37 6.90
CA GLY A 177 8.01 7.23 6.01
C GLY A 177 8.52 5.90 6.59
N MET A 178 9.74 5.90 7.16
CA MET A 178 10.30 4.74 7.87
C MET A 178 9.39 4.27 9.02
N LYS A 179 8.81 5.21 9.77
CA LYS A 179 7.90 4.90 10.90
C LYS A 179 6.60 4.25 10.42
N MET A 180 6.07 4.66 9.26
CA MET A 180 4.90 4.04 8.65
C MET A 180 5.18 2.58 8.26
N ILE A 181 6.31 2.32 7.63
CA ILE A 181 6.75 0.96 7.28
C ILE A 181 6.96 0.13 8.54
N GLU A 182 7.63 0.67 9.57
CA GLU A 182 7.82 0.01 10.86
C GLU A 182 6.47 -0.35 11.52
N ASN A 183 5.53 0.60 11.54
CA ASN A 183 4.19 0.38 12.10
C ASN A 183 3.47 -0.76 11.38
N PHE A 184 3.50 -0.79 10.04
CA PHE A 184 2.95 -1.90 9.26
C PHE A 184 3.60 -3.24 9.61
N LEU A 185 4.93 -3.28 9.68
CA LEU A 185 5.68 -4.51 9.96
C LEU A 185 5.40 -5.06 11.37
N LYS A 186 5.00 -4.21 12.31
CA LYS A 186 4.60 -4.60 13.68
C LYS A 186 3.16 -5.08 13.80
N ILE A 187 2.33 -4.98 12.76
CA ILE A 187 0.96 -5.48 12.80
C ILE A 187 0.98 -7.00 12.90
N ASN A 188 0.49 -7.54 13.99
CA ASN A 188 0.20 -8.96 14.14
C ASN A 188 -1.28 -9.19 13.86
N PHE A 189 -1.56 -10.17 13.02
CA PHE A 189 -2.91 -10.56 12.69
C PHE A 189 -3.01 -12.09 12.79
N GLU A 190 -3.80 -12.54 13.73
CA GLU A 190 -4.18 -13.94 13.88
C GLU A 190 -5.63 -14.07 13.43
N ILE A 191 -5.90 -14.99 12.54
CA ILE A 191 -7.26 -15.31 12.16
C ILE A 191 -7.85 -16.09 13.32
N ASP A 192 -8.85 -15.52 13.98
CA ASP A 192 -9.65 -16.25 14.94
C ASP A 192 -10.55 -17.22 14.16
N TYR A 193 -10.15 -18.50 14.11
CA TYR A 193 -10.94 -19.56 13.47
C TYR A 193 -12.14 -20.00 14.33
N ALA A 194 -12.45 -19.24 15.38
CA ALA A 194 -13.58 -19.51 16.23
C ALA A 194 -14.84 -18.81 15.67
N ASN A 195 -15.47 -19.44 14.65
CA ASN A 195 -16.95 -19.51 14.46
C ASN A 195 -17.28 -20.37 13.24
#